data_a75b11ee08b36a6d4978417fec6dbe22
#
_entry.id   a75b11ee08b36a6d4978417fec6dbe22
#
_cell.length_a   1.000
_cell.length_b   1.000
_cell.length_c   1.000
_cell.angle_alpha   90.00
_cell.angle_beta   90.00
_cell.angle_gamma   90.00
#
_symmetry.space_group_name_H-M   'P 1'
#
loop_
_entity.id
_entity.type
_entity.pdbx_description
1 polymer ?
#
loop_
_entity_poly.entity_id
_entity_poly.type
_entity_poly.pdbx_seq_one_letter_code
_entity_poly.pdbx_strand_id
1 'polypeptide(L)'
;MRGALTKILLVSMMLVALAYEAGAQRYDRGYDFSKSGMFVKKGTWVAGGTANYSIHHNDNYEFLVADNINSVGYKLSVSPAVCYMLKNNLGVGLRMEYSRNMFKLDTAAVNVAGTTISIKNYHLIKQMITTKAILRNYIPIGDSKRFAMFNETQLSFGFGQGKVLNGNGTYPQGSYDIITNFGLNLCPGLMAFADEHFAVEVTVNMLGLNISHVDQTHNQV
;
A
#
# COMPACT_ATOMS: atom_id res chain seq x y z
N MET A 1 15.97 10.18 -12.74
CA MET A 1 15.66 9.47 -11.50
C MET A 1 16.09 10.18 -10.21
N ARG A 2 17.25 10.84 -10.14
CA ARG A 2 17.70 11.58 -8.93
C ARG A 2 16.72 12.68 -8.46
N GLY A 3 16.09 13.45 -9.36
CA GLY A 3 15.18 14.54 -8.97
C GLY A 3 13.82 14.12 -8.36
N ALA A 4 13.33 12.92 -8.66
CA ALA A 4 12.10 12.42 -8.06
C ALA A 4 12.32 11.92 -6.62
N LEU A 5 13.46 11.28 -6.36
CA LEU A 5 13.83 10.83 -5.02
C LEU A 5 14.01 12.00 -4.06
N THR A 6 14.65 13.09 -4.53
CA THR A 6 14.87 14.30 -3.73
C THR A 6 13.54 14.99 -3.38
N LYS A 7 12.57 15.02 -4.31
CA LYS A 7 11.24 15.58 -4.06
C LYS A 7 10.43 14.75 -3.06
N ILE A 8 10.51 13.42 -3.14
CA ILE A 8 9.86 12.52 -2.17
C ILE A 8 10.47 12.68 -0.79
N LEU A 9 11.81 12.78 -0.70
CA LEU A 9 12.51 12.99 0.56
C LEU A 9 12.17 14.35 1.19
N LEU A 10 12.07 15.42 0.39
CA LEU A 10 11.64 16.75 0.86
C LEU A 10 10.20 16.74 1.36
N VAL A 11 9.28 16.11 0.67
CA VAL A 11 7.88 15.99 1.09
C VAL A 11 7.75 15.17 2.37
N SER A 12 8.49 14.08 2.51
CA SER A 12 8.50 13.28 3.74
C SER A 12 9.09 14.06 4.93
N MET A 13 10.15 14.82 4.70
CA MET A 13 10.77 15.69 5.72
C MET A 13 9.83 16.82 6.15
N MET A 14 9.08 17.41 5.20
CA MET A 14 8.10 18.46 5.47
C MET A 14 6.90 17.92 6.26
N LEU A 15 6.43 16.70 5.97
CA LEU A 15 5.37 16.01 6.74
C LEU A 15 5.82 15.71 8.17
N VAL A 16 7.07 15.29 8.37
CA VAL A 16 7.65 15.06 9.71
C VAL A 16 7.78 16.38 10.47
N ALA A 17 8.22 17.47 9.83
CA ALA A 17 8.33 18.79 10.44
C ALA A 17 6.97 19.36 10.88
N LEU A 18 5.93 19.22 10.03
CA LEU A 18 4.56 19.62 10.36
C LEU A 18 3.96 18.80 11.52
N ALA A 19 4.34 17.53 11.66
CA ALA A 19 3.94 16.70 12.80
C ALA A 19 4.60 17.15 14.12
N TYR A 20 5.77 17.78 14.06
CA TYR A 20 6.51 18.23 15.23
C TYR A 20 5.93 19.53 15.83
N GLU A 21 5.34 20.40 15.01
CA GLU A 21 4.74 21.67 15.45
C GLU A 21 3.28 21.54 15.93
N ALA A 22 2.60 20.44 15.58
CA ALA A 22 1.28 20.14 16.14
C ALA A 22 1.47 19.82 17.62
N GLY A 23 1.40 20.83 18.48
CA GLY A 23 1.62 20.77 19.92
C GLY A 23 0.85 19.65 20.59
N ALA A 24 1.42 18.46 20.54
CA ALA A 24 0.89 17.28 21.21
C ALA A 24 0.96 17.54 22.70
N GLN A 25 -0.19 17.77 23.34
CA GLN A 25 -0.27 17.79 24.79
C GLN A 25 0.43 16.52 25.29
N ARG A 26 1.48 16.71 26.10
CA ARG A 26 2.21 15.59 26.71
C ARG A 26 1.23 14.70 27.45
N TYR A 27 0.99 13.53 26.91
CA TYR A 27 0.19 12.50 27.53
C TYR A 27 1.15 11.44 28.07
N ASP A 28 1.27 11.34 29.39
CA ASP A 28 2.12 10.31 30.00
C ASP A 28 1.62 8.91 29.64
N ARG A 29 2.43 8.17 28.90
CA ARG A 29 2.19 6.77 28.52
C ARG A 29 2.87 5.78 29.46
N GLY A 30 3.14 6.19 30.70
CA GLY A 30 3.64 5.31 31.75
C GLY A 30 2.68 4.17 32.09
N TYR A 31 3.09 3.34 33.04
CA TYR A 31 2.25 2.30 33.65
C TYR A 31 1.37 2.92 34.73
N ASP A 32 0.41 3.73 34.35
CA ASP A 32 -0.60 4.21 35.29
C ASP A 32 -1.84 3.34 35.19
N PHE A 33 -2.20 2.66 36.27
CA PHE A 33 -3.34 1.75 36.35
C PHE A 33 -4.68 2.49 36.48
N SER A 34 -4.74 3.78 36.21
CA SER A 34 -6.00 4.50 36.17
C SER A 34 -6.88 3.94 35.02
N LYS A 35 -8.08 3.51 35.39
CA LYS A 35 -9.08 2.85 34.52
C LYS A 35 -9.62 3.76 33.37
N SER A 36 -8.76 4.40 32.60
CA SER A 36 -9.26 5.38 31.64
C SER A 36 -9.63 4.81 30.27
N GLY A 37 -9.30 3.57 29.94
CA GLY A 37 -9.61 2.99 28.61
C GLY A 37 -9.23 3.88 27.42
N MET A 38 -8.48 4.96 27.66
CA MET A 38 -8.14 5.98 26.69
C MET A 38 -6.72 5.74 26.17
N PHE A 39 -6.63 5.40 24.90
CA PHE A 39 -5.36 5.14 24.23
C PHE A 39 -4.89 6.36 23.43
N VAL A 40 -5.80 6.98 22.65
CA VAL A 40 -5.55 8.24 21.96
C VAL A 40 -6.64 9.23 22.33
N LYS A 41 -6.24 10.42 22.79
CA LYS A 41 -7.14 11.47 23.26
C LYS A 41 -7.87 12.13 22.09
N LYS A 42 -9.13 12.57 22.33
CA LYS A 42 -9.86 13.46 21.44
C LYS A 42 -9.04 14.72 21.11
N GLY A 43 -9.09 15.18 19.88
CA GLY A 43 -8.37 16.36 19.40
C GLY A 43 -6.91 16.10 18.98
N THR A 44 -6.41 14.87 19.15
CA THR A 44 -5.05 14.49 18.71
C THR A 44 -5.00 14.29 17.22
N TRP A 45 -3.95 14.80 16.57
CA TRP A 45 -3.59 14.46 15.21
C TRP A 45 -2.63 13.27 15.22
N VAL A 46 -2.93 12.27 14.41
CA VAL A 46 -2.07 11.10 14.20
C VAL A 46 -1.63 11.13 12.74
N ALA A 47 -0.34 11.29 12.51
CA ALA A 47 0.26 11.23 11.20
C ALA A 47 1.15 9.98 11.10
N GLY A 48 1.11 9.30 9.97
CA GLY A 48 1.90 8.11 9.77
C GLY A 48 1.94 7.72 8.29
N GLY A 49 2.43 6.54 8.03
CA GLY A 49 2.45 6.01 6.67
C GLY A 49 3.24 4.73 6.58
N THR A 50 3.11 4.09 5.43
CA THR A 50 3.87 2.88 5.09
C THR A 50 4.63 3.09 3.81
N ALA A 51 5.83 2.53 3.73
CA ALA A 51 6.60 2.42 2.50
C ALA A 51 6.98 0.95 2.31
N ASN A 52 6.71 0.44 1.12
CA ASN A 52 7.02 -0.95 0.78
C ASN A 52 7.78 -0.98 -0.54
N TYR A 53 8.88 -1.70 -0.55
CA TYR A 53 9.66 -1.95 -1.75
C TYR A 53 10.05 -3.41 -1.79
N SER A 54 9.65 -4.10 -2.84
CA SER A 54 10.02 -5.50 -3.06
C SER A 54 10.54 -5.71 -4.47
N ILE A 55 11.55 -6.54 -4.59
CA ILE A 55 12.12 -7.00 -5.86
C ILE A 55 11.92 -8.50 -5.91
N HIS A 56 11.57 -9.00 -7.08
CA HIS A 56 11.58 -10.42 -7.36
C HIS A 56 12.42 -10.68 -8.61
N HIS A 57 13.16 -11.75 -8.56
CA HIS A 57 14.00 -12.23 -9.64
C HIS A 57 13.87 -13.76 -9.67
N ASN A 58 13.45 -14.29 -10.80
CA ASN A 58 13.33 -15.71 -11.01
C ASN A 58 14.16 -16.10 -12.23
N ASP A 59 15.11 -17.00 -12.01
CA ASP A 59 15.93 -17.59 -13.04
C ASP A 59 15.58 -19.07 -13.15
N ASN A 60 15.17 -19.49 -14.35
CA ASN A 60 14.87 -20.88 -14.67
C ASN A 60 13.92 -21.54 -13.65
N TYR A 61 12.91 -20.80 -13.20
CA TYR A 61 11.93 -21.28 -12.24
C TYR A 61 10.91 -22.19 -12.93
N GLU A 62 10.57 -23.29 -12.27
CA GLU A 62 9.58 -24.25 -12.73
C GLU A 62 8.36 -24.21 -11.81
N PHE A 63 7.18 -24.15 -12.39
CA PHE A 63 5.92 -24.15 -11.64
C PHE A 63 4.84 -24.92 -12.36
N LEU A 64 4.42 -26.07 -11.81
CA LEU A 64 3.40 -26.95 -12.34
C LEU A 64 3.69 -27.39 -13.78
N VAL A 65 3.08 -26.73 -14.77
CA VAL A 65 3.19 -27.02 -16.22
C VAL A 65 4.01 -25.96 -16.96
N ALA A 66 4.59 -25.00 -16.25
CA ALA A 66 5.39 -23.92 -16.80
C ALA A 66 6.86 -24.10 -16.43
N ASP A 67 7.72 -24.16 -17.43
CA ASP A 67 9.15 -24.38 -17.30
C ASP A 67 9.92 -23.17 -17.82
N ASN A 68 11.18 -23.03 -17.38
CA ASN A 68 12.09 -21.98 -17.83
C ASN A 68 11.54 -20.54 -17.63
N ILE A 69 10.91 -20.28 -16.49
CA ILE A 69 10.37 -18.95 -16.18
C ILE A 69 11.53 -18.06 -15.77
N ASN A 70 11.85 -17.07 -16.60
CA ASN A 70 12.81 -16.02 -16.32
C ASN A 70 12.05 -14.71 -16.20
N SER A 71 11.98 -14.17 -14.99
CA SER A 71 11.24 -12.94 -14.73
C SER A 71 11.91 -12.04 -13.71
N VAL A 72 11.81 -10.75 -13.94
CA VAL A 72 12.31 -9.70 -13.04
C VAL A 72 11.20 -8.69 -12.82
N GLY A 73 11.06 -8.23 -11.60
CA GLY A 73 10.12 -7.17 -11.31
C GLY A 73 10.37 -6.48 -9.99
N TYR A 74 9.69 -5.36 -9.82
CA TYR A 74 9.65 -4.67 -8.55
C TYR A 74 8.26 -4.10 -8.27
N LYS A 75 7.96 -3.98 -6.99
CA LYS A 75 6.77 -3.29 -6.48
C LYS A 75 7.22 -2.22 -5.50
N LEU A 76 6.81 -0.98 -5.76
CA LEU A 76 6.98 0.15 -4.88
C LEU A 76 5.60 0.64 -4.45
N SER A 77 5.41 0.87 -3.16
CA SER A 77 4.19 1.47 -2.62
C SER A 77 4.56 2.41 -1.49
N VAL A 78 4.00 3.62 -1.50
CA VAL A 78 4.15 4.62 -0.44
C VAL A 78 2.77 5.13 -0.10
N SER A 79 2.44 5.14 1.20
CA SER A 79 1.09 5.43 1.67
C SER A 79 1.09 6.29 2.93
N PRO A 80 1.30 7.62 2.81
CA PRO A 80 1.12 8.55 3.92
C PRO A 80 -0.34 8.62 4.36
N ALA A 81 -0.54 8.85 5.66
CA ALA A 81 -1.86 8.95 6.27
C ALA A 81 -1.87 10.04 7.35
N VAL A 82 -3.00 10.70 7.50
CA VAL A 82 -3.28 11.62 8.60
C VAL A 82 -4.68 11.35 9.13
N CYS A 83 -4.83 11.35 10.45
CA CYS A 83 -6.09 11.06 11.13
C CYS A 83 -6.28 12.07 12.26
N TYR A 84 -7.49 12.58 12.42
CA TYR A 84 -7.92 13.45 13.50
C TYR A 84 -8.87 12.73 14.43
N MET A 85 -8.61 12.77 15.71
CA MET A 85 -9.40 12.08 16.74
C MET A 85 -10.65 12.87 17.12
N LEU A 86 -11.82 12.43 16.63
CA LEU A 86 -13.13 13.07 16.92
C LEU A 86 -13.58 12.80 18.33
N LYS A 87 -13.29 11.60 18.85
CA LYS A 87 -13.53 11.16 20.22
C LYS A 87 -12.29 10.44 20.74
N ASN A 88 -12.25 10.15 22.02
CA ASN A 88 -11.23 9.26 22.55
C ASN A 88 -11.27 7.94 21.81
N ASN A 89 -10.16 7.51 21.28
CA ASN A 89 -9.95 6.27 20.54
C ASN A 89 -10.68 6.17 19.17
N LEU A 90 -11.40 7.21 18.72
CA LEU A 90 -12.10 7.21 17.43
C LEU A 90 -11.69 8.41 16.59
N GLY A 91 -11.12 8.15 15.43
CA GLY A 91 -10.63 9.17 14.51
C GLY A 91 -11.10 8.94 13.08
N VAL A 92 -11.10 10.03 12.32
CA VAL A 92 -11.32 10.05 10.86
C VAL A 92 -10.11 10.68 10.19
N GLY A 93 -9.82 10.27 8.98
CA GLY A 93 -8.67 10.77 8.30
C GLY A 93 -8.64 10.46 6.81
N LEU A 94 -7.49 10.76 6.23
CA LEU A 94 -7.18 10.50 4.82
C LEU A 94 -5.87 9.74 4.72
N ARG A 95 -5.83 8.82 3.78
CA ARG A 95 -4.64 8.10 3.36
C ARG A 95 -4.49 8.23 1.85
N MET A 96 -3.32 8.60 1.39
CA MET A 96 -2.99 8.62 -0.04
C MET A 96 -1.99 7.49 -0.29
N GLU A 97 -2.21 6.72 -1.34
CA GLU A 97 -1.30 5.64 -1.72
C GLU A 97 -0.87 5.84 -3.16
N TYR A 98 0.43 5.85 -3.38
CA TYR A 98 1.02 5.68 -4.70
C TYR A 98 1.63 4.30 -4.78
N SER A 99 1.27 3.55 -5.82
CA SER A 99 1.86 2.24 -6.09
C SER A 99 2.37 2.15 -7.52
N ARG A 100 3.52 1.51 -7.70
CA ARG A 100 4.09 1.17 -9.00
C ARG A 100 4.54 -0.27 -8.98
N ASN A 101 4.03 -1.03 -9.94
CA ASN A 101 4.42 -2.41 -10.16
C ASN A 101 5.00 -2.52 -11.58
N MET A 102 6.15 -3.15 -11.70
CA MET A 102 6.78 -3.49 -12.96
C MET A 102 7.10 -4.97 -12.94
N PHE A 103 6.71 -5.65 -13.98
CA PHE A 103 6.99 -7.06 -14.20
C PHE A 103 7.49 -7.25 -15.63
N LYS A 104 8.61 -7.92 -15.75
CA LYS A 104 9.23 -8.30 -17.02
C LYS A 104 9.40 -9.81 -17.03
N LEU A 105 8.82 -10.45 -18.03
CA LEU A 105 9.00 -11.86 -18.29
C LEU A 105 9.83 -12.00 -19.56
N ASP A 106 11.05 -12.49 -19.42
CA ASP A 106 11.94 -12.69 -20.57
C ASP A 106 11.55 -13.95 -21.35
N THR A 107 11.29 -15.04 -20.62
CA THR A 107 10.83 -16.31 -21.21
C THR A 107 9.96 -17.08 -20.22
N ALA A 108 8.94 -17.75 -20.73
CA ALA A 108 8.21 -18.82 -20.04
C ALA A 108 7.74 -19.82 -21.09
N ALA A 109 7.92 -21.10 -20.83
CA ALA A 109 7.41 -22.19 -21.64
C ALA A 109 6.32 -22.93 -20.87
N VAL A 110 5.15 -23.07 -21.46
CA VAL A 110 4.02 -23.84 -20.86
C VAL A 110 3.77 -25.05 -21.72
N ASN A 111 3.93 -26.23 -21.12
CA ASN A 111 3.68 -27.52 -21.77
C ASN A 111 2.27 -28.02 -21.43
N VAL A 112 1.39 -28.01 -22.40
CA VAL A 112 0.02 -28.53 -22.27
C VAL A 112 -0.24 -29.58 -23.34
N ALA A 113 -0.51 -30.82 -22.94
CA ALA A 113 -0.87 -31.93 -23.82
C ALA A 113 0.09 -32.14 -25.02
N GLY A 114 1.40 -31.97 -24.80
CA GLY A 114 2.43 -32.18 -25.85
C GLY A 114 2.67 -30.97 -26.75
N THR A 115 1.97 -29.85 -26.51
CA THR A 115 2.21 -28.59 -27.22
C THR A 115 2.91 -27.61 -26.28
N THR A 116 4.06 -27.09 -26.71
CA THR A 116 4.79 -26.05 -25.96
C THR A 116 4.39 -24.67 -26.47
N ILE A 117 3.77 -23.89 -25.61
CA ILE A 117 3.48 -22.48 -25.87
C ILE A 117 4.57 -21.66 -25.15
N SER A 118 5.36 -20.91 -25.90
CA SER A 118 6.38 -20.04 -25.34
C SER A 118 5.92 -18.58 -25.36
N ILE A 119 5.99 -17.92 -24.18
CA ILE A 119 5.77 -16.48 -24.03
C ILE A 119 7.15 -15.85 -23.87
N LYS A 120 7.45 -14.83 -24.67
CA LYS A 120 8.74 -14.13 -24.66
C LYS A 120 8.53 -12.63 -24.63
N ASN A 121 9.44 -11.93 -23.93
CA ASN A 121 9.48 -10.46 -23.93
C ASN A 121 8.16 -9.79 -23.51
N TYR A 122 7.53 -10.30 -22.45
CA TYR A 122 6.33 -9.70 -21.89
C TYR A 122 6.71 -8.67 -20.83
N HIS A 123 6.22 -7.44 -20.98
CA HIS A 123 6.46 -6.34 -20.05
C HIS A 123 5.14 -5.77 -19.56
N LEU A 124 5.00 -5.65 -18.26
CA LEU A 124 3.86 -5.03 -17.60
C LEU A 124 4.36 -3.90 -16.70
N ILE A 125 3.80 -2.71 -16.84
CA ILE A 125 4.00 -1.59 -15.91
C ILE A 125 2.63 -1.10 -15.50
N LYS A 126 2.36 -1.08 -14.19
CA LYS A 126 1.12 -0.57 -13.62
C LYS A 126 1.44 0.50 -12.58
N GLN A 127 0.79 1.64 -12.66
CA GLN A 127 0.90 2.72 -11.69
C GLN A 127 -0.49 3.10 -11.22
N MET A 128 -0.65 3.33 -9.91
CA MET A 128 -1.92 3.74 -9.32
C MET A 128 -1.70 4.80 -8.25
N ILE A 129 -2.62 5.76 -8.21
CA ILE A 129 -2.80 6.69 -7.09
C ILE A 129 -4.17 6.38 -6.50
N THR A 130 -4.21 6.13 -5.20
CA THR A 130 -5.45 5.81 -4.49
C THR A 130 -5.60 6.76 -3.31
N THR A 131 -6.76 7.39 -3.19
CA THR A 131 -7.14 8.18 -2.02
C THR A 131 -8.13 7.36 -1.20
N LYS A 132 -7.92 7.33 0.12
CA LYS A 132 -8.74 6.55 1.04
C LYS A 132 -9.24 7.46 2.16
N ALA A 133 -10.55 7.54 2.35
CA ALA A 133 -11.13 8.03 3.58
C ALA A 133 -11.04 6.92 4.63
N ILE A 134 -10.54 7.24 5.82
CA ILE A 134 -10.32 6.27 6.88
C ILE A 134 -11.15 6.62 8.12
N LEU A 135 -11.75 5.59 8.70
CA LEU A 135 -12.34 5.61 10.03
C LEU A 135 -11.55 4.63 10.90
N ARG A 136 -10.89 5.15 11.92
CA ARG A 136 -10.02 4.36 12.78
C ARG A 136 -10.54 4.34 14.21
N ASN A 137 -10.67 3.14 14.78
CA ASN A 137 -11.07 2.91 16.16
C ASN A 137 -9.98 2.13 16.90
N TYR A 138 -9.53 2.64 18.03
CA TYR A 138 -8.53 2.00 18.90
C TYR A 138 -9.21 1.31 20.08
N ILE A 139 -8.75 0.11 20.38
CA ILE A 139 -9.20 -0.72 21.51
C ILE A 139 -7.97 -1.02 22.35
N PRO A 140 -7.80 -0.35 23.51
CA PRO A 140 -6.68 -0.62 24.40
C PRO A 140 -6.63 -2.10 24.82
N ILE A 141 -5.43 -2.65 24.93
CA ILE A 141 -5.24 -4.01 25.44
C ILE A 141 -5.10 -3.94 26.96
N GLY A 142 -6.17 -4.33 27.64
CA GLY A 142 -6.26 -4.17 29.10
C GLY A 142 -6.16 -2.69 29.50
N ASP A 143 -5.40 -2.39 30.55
CA ASP A 143 -5.15 -1.03 31.03
C ASP A 143 -3.90 -0.40 30.39
N SER A 144 -3.39 -0.99 29.29
CA SER A 144 -2.18 -0.50 28.64
C SER A 144 -2.40 0.82 27.92
N LYS A 145 -1.55 1.79 28.17
CA LYS A 145 -1.45 3.03 27.41
C LYS A 145 -0.49 2.91 26.23
N ARG A 146 0.24 1.80 26.11
CA ARG A 146 1.26 1.56 25.07
C ARG A 146 0.79 0.64 23.97
N PHE A 147 -0.10 -0.32 24.28
CA PHE A 147 -0.55 -1.34 23.34
C PHE A 147 -2.04 -1.24 23.11
N ALA A 148 -2.44 -1.22 21.85
CA ALA A 148 -3.83 -1.29 21.45
C ALA A 148 -4.01 -2.14 20.21
N MET A 149 -5.15 -2.75 20.10
CA MET A 149 -5.71 -3.16 18.81
C MET A 149 -6.34 -1.94 18.15
N PHE A 150 -6.37 -1.91 16.84
CA PHE A 150 -7.20 -0.95 16.11
C PHE A 150 -7.88 -1.60 14.93
N ASN A 151 -8.97 -1.00 14.52
CA ASN A 151 -9.61 -1.31 13.27
C ASN A 151 -9.68 -0.06 12.42
N GLU A 152 -9.22 -0.16 11.18
CA GLU A 152 -9.29 0.90 10.18
C GLU A 152 -10.24 0.47 9.05
N THR A 153 -11.38 1.15 8.96
CA THR A 153 -12.28 1.02 7.81
C THR A 153 -11.86 2.03 6.77
N GLN A 154 -11.64 1.58 5.55
CA GLN A 154 -11.14 2.39 4.44
C GLN A 154 -12.14 2.40 3.29
N LEU A 155 -12.59 3.58 2.88
CA LEU A 155 -13.30 3.81 1.63
C LEU A 155 -12.29 4.37 0.63
N SER A 156 -12.00 3.61 -0.43
CA SER A 156 -10.93 3.91 -1.37
C SER A 156 -11.44 4.25 -2.76
N PHE A 157 -10.80 5.23 -3.38
CA PHE A 157 -10.98 5.58 -4.78
C PHE A 157 -9.61 5.71 -5.43
N GLY A 158 -9.38 4.97 -6.50
CA GLY A 158 -8.10 4.86 -7.17
C GLY A 158 -8.17 5.12 -8.66
N PHE A 159 -7.14 5.78 -9.16
CA PHE A 159 -6.85 5.99 -10.57
C PHE A 159 -5.53 5.36 -10.93
N GLY A 160 -5.48 4.62 -12.03
CA GLY A 160 -4.27 3.95 -12.47
C GLY A 160 -4.13 3.86 -13.97
N GLN A 161 -2.91 3.58 -14.38
CA GLN A 161 -2.54 3.31 -15.75
C GLN A 161 -1.73 2.03 -15.81
N GLY A 162 -2.04 1.19 -16.80
CA GLY A 162 -1.30 -0.01 -17.14
C GLY A 162 -0.73 0.10 -18.54
N LYS A 163 0.47 -0.43 -18.74
CA LYS A 163 1.06 -0.66 -20.06
C LYS A 163 1.52 -2.09 -20.13
N VAL A 164 1.05 -2.79 -21.13
CA VAL A 164 1.45 -4.16 -21.45
C VAL A 164 2.11 -4.16 -22.81
N LEU A 165 3.28 -4.74 -22.92
CA LEU A 165 3.95 -5.01 -24.16
C LEU A 165 4.16 -6.52 -24.28
N ASN A 166 3.69 -7.10 -25.37
CA ASN A 166 3.92 -8.49 -25.72
C ASN A 166 4.83 -8.52 -26.97
N GLY A 167 6.08 -8.91 -26.77
CA GLY A 167 7.08 -9.04 -27.83
C GLY A 167 7.12 -10.41 -28.52
N ASN A 168 6.10 -11.25 -28.30
CA ASN A 168 6.02 -12.57 -28.88
C ASN A 168 5.48 -12.48 -30.33
N GLY A 169 6.37 -12.28 -31.30
CA GLY A 169 6.02 -12.21 -32.70
C GLY A 169 6.89 -11.24 -33.50
N THR A 170 6.65 -11.16 -34.80
CA THR A 170 7.38 -10.28 -35.72
C THR A 170 7.09 -8.79 -35.45
N TYR A 171 5.91 -8.52 -34.90
CA TYR A 171 5.48 -7.17 -34.51
C TYR A 171 5.08 -7.18 -33.02
N PRO A 172 5.71 -6.37 -32.16
CA PRO A 172 5.30 -6.25 -30.78
C PRO A 172 3.89 -5.67 -30.70
N GLN A 173 3.05 -6.26 -29.84
CA GLN A 173 1.71 -5.76 -29.58
C GLN A 173 1.69 -5.09 -28.20
N GLY A 174 1.21 -3.85 -28.14
CA GLY A 174 1.06 -3.09 -26.93
C GLY A 174 -0.40 -2.84 -26.59
N SER A 175 -0.73 -2.83 -25.30
CA SER A 175 -1.99 -2.32 -24.79
C SER A 175 -1.76 -1.29 -23.70
N TYR A 176 -2.68 -0.34 -23.64
CA TYR A 176 -2.73 0.70 -22.64
C TYR A 176 -4.04 0.59 -21.87
N ASP A 177 -3.94 0.53 -20.55
CA ASP A 177 -5.08 0.36 -19.66
C ASP A 177 -5.26 1.62 -18.80
N ILE A 178 -6.48 2.14 -18.76
CA ILE A 178 -6.92 3.11 -17.76
C ILE A 178 -7.72 2.36 -16.72
N ILE A 179 -7.34 2.50 -15.45
CA ILE A 179 -7.91 1.72 -14.36
C ILE A 179 -8.54 2.67 -13.36
N THR A 180 -9.83 2.49 -13.11
CA THR A 180 -10.55 3.15 -12.02
C THR A 180 -10.95 2.11 -10.98
N ASN A 181 -10.66 2.38 -9.72
CA ASN A 181 -10.89 1.45 -8.62
C ASN A 181 -11.72 2.11 -7.52
N PHE A 182 -12.73 1.42 -7.06
CA PHE A 182 -13.50 1.78 -5.88
C PHE A 182 -13.49 0.61 -4.90
N GLY A 183 -13.27 0.88 -3.60
CA GLY A 183 -13.16 -0.19 -2.63
C GLY A 183 -13.58 0.21 -1.23
N LEU A 184 -14.08 -0.77 -0.50
CA LEU A 184 -14.34 -0.72 0.93
C LEU A 184 -13.54 -1.83 1.60
N ASN A 185 -12.63 -1.47 2.52
CA ASN A 185 -11.73 -2.41 3.17
C ASN A 185 -11.81 -2.28 4.68
N LEU A 186 -11.64 -3.40 5.36
CA LEU A 186 -11.54 -3.52 6.82
C LEU A 186 -10.15 -4.03 7.17
N CYS A 187 -9.37 -3.21 7.86
CA CYS A 187 -7.96 -3.45 8.16
C CYS A 187 -7.72 -3.42 9.68
N PRO A 188 -7.91 -4.54 10.38
CA PRO A 188 -7.50 -4.63 11.78
C PRO A 188 -5.98 -4.60 11.93
N GLY A 189 -5.51 -4.14 13.08
CA GLY A 189 -4.09 -4.09 13.38
C GLY A 189 -3.78 -3.99 14.85
N LEU A 190 -2.49 -4.00 15.13
CA LEU A 190 -1.90 -3.78 16.44
C LEU A 190 -1.05 -2.51 16.38
N MET A 191 -1.11 -1.72 17.44
CA MET A 191 -0.29 -0.53 17.60
C MET A 191 0.48 -0.60 18.90
N ALA A 192 1.75 -0.27 18.84
CA ALA A 192 2.62 -0.18 20.02
C ALA A 192 3.33 1.18 20.02
N PHE A 193 3.15 1.96 21.09
CA PHE A 193 3.91 3.17 21.31
C PHE A 193 5.32 2.85 21.80
N ALA A 194 6.33 3.27 21.05
CA ALA A 194 7.73 3.19 21.46
C ALA A 194 8.04 4.27 22.51
N ASP A 195 7.49 5.47 22.31
CA ASP A 195 7.54 6.59 23.26
C ASP A 195 6.20 7.34 23.28
N GLU A 196 6.15 8.56 23.85
CA GLU A 196 4.94 9.37 23.95
C GLU A 196 4.34 9.79 22.60
N HIS A 197 5.16 9.87 21.55
CA HIS A 197 4.80 10.44 20.26
C HIS A 197 4.95 9.47 19.11
N PHE A 198 5.79 8.45 19.25
CA PHE A 198 6.11 7.52 18.18
C PHE A 198 5.54 6.14 18.43
N ALA A 199 4.83 5.60 17.43
CA ALA A 199 4.25 4.28 17.50
C ALA A 199 4.59 3.46 16.25
N VAL A 200 4.64 2.16 16.42
CA VAL A 200 4.75 1.16 15.36
C VAL A 200 3.40 0.46 15.20
N GLU A 201 2.97 0.27 13.97
CA GLU A 201 1.71 -0.38 13.64
C GLU A 201 1.97 -1.61 12.76
N VAL A 202 1.19 -2.66 13.00
CA VAL A 202 1.09 -3.84 12.14
C VAL A 202 -0.37 -3.98 11.72
N THR A 203 -0.63 -3.96 10.43
CA THR A 203 -1.98 -4.05 9.84
C THR A 203 -2.12 -5.28 8.96
N VAL A 204 -3.32 -5.85 8.97
CA VAL A 204 -3.72 -6.94 8.08
C VAL A 204 -4.96 -6.47 7.30
N ASN A 205 -4.93 -6.62 5.98
CA ASN A 205 -6.14 -6.42 5.18
C ASN A 205 -6.99 -7.70 5.26
N MET A 206 -8.02 -7.67 6.09
CA MET A 206 -8.80 -8.86 6.41
C MET A 206 -9.99 -9.07 5.46
N LEU A 207 -10.74 -8.02 5.17
CA LEU A 207 -11.90 -8.03 4.29
C LEU A 207 -11.85 -6.83 3.35
N GLY A 208 -12.18 -7.06 2.09
CA GLY A 208 -12.25 -5.98 1.11
C GLY A 208 -13.20 -6.31 -0.03
N LEU A 209 -14.03 -5.33 -0.37
CA LEU A 209 -14.82 -5.30 -1.58
C LEU A 209 -14.19 -4.27 -2.51
N ASN A 210 -13.76 -4.72 -3.69
CA ASN A 210 -13.13 -3.85 -4.67
C ASN A 210 -13.81 -4.04 -6.02
N ILE A 211 -14.20 -2.92 -6.62
CA ILE A 211 -14.77 -2.86 -7.96
C ILE A 211 -13.77 -2.11 -8.83
N SER A 212 -13.33 -2.75 -9.90
CA SER A 212 -12.40 -2.15 -10.86
C SER A 212 -13.06 -2.03 -12.21
N HIS A 213 -12.94 -0.85 -12.81
CA HIS A 213 -13.25 -0.62 -14.22
C HIS A 213 -11.93 -0.43 -14.98
N VAL A 214 -11.78 -1.13 -16.09
CA VAL A 214 -10.58 -1.10 -16.92
C VAL A 214 -10.97 -0.81 -18.35
N ASP A 215 -10.53 0.32 -18.85
CA ASP A 215 -10.62 0.68 -20.27
C ASP A 215 -9.30 0.32 -20.95
N GLN A 216 -9.34 -0.64 -21.86
CA GLN A 216 -8.15 -1.14 -22.55
C GLN A 216 -8.16 -0.71 -24.01
N THR A 217 -7.06 -0.11 -24.45
CA THR A 217 -6.79 0.24 -25.83
C THR A 217 -5.68 -0.66 -26.37
N HIS A 218 -5.97 -1.37 -27.46
CA HIS A 218 -5.03 -2.28 -28.14
C HIS A 218 -4.27 -1.58 -29.26
N ASN A 219 -3.13 -2.16 -29.65
CA ASN A 219 -2.30 -1.74 -30.80
C ASN A 219 -1.66 -0.35 -30.66
N GLN A 220 -1.34 0.06 -29.47
CA GLN A 220 -0.51 1.24 -29.22
C GLN A 220 0.96 0.79 -29.15
N VAL A 221 1.68 0.91 -30.26
CA VAL A 221 3.14 0.74 -30.34
C VAL A 221 3.76 2.09 -30.65
#